data_747b6e22631578c5b1340e50006b15da
#
_entry.id   747b6e22631578c5b1340e50006b15da
#
_cell.length_a   1.000
_cell.length_b   1.000
_cell.length_c   1.000
_cell.angle_alpha   90.00
_cell.angle_beta   90.00
_cell.angle_gamma   90.00
#
_symmetry.space_group_name_H-M   'P 1'
#
loop_
_entity.id
_entity.type
_entity.pdbx_description
1 polymer ?
#
loop_
_entity_poly.entity_id
_entity_poly.type
_entity_poly.pdbx_seq_one_letter_code
_entity_poly.pdbx_strand_id
1 'polypeptide(L)'
;MSDTSNQHKSFFLVAAIYRFLARMLSLIFSIKRGKDRVRVLIYSNDGKVLLVKGRFSRQQWALPGGGIRHNESYEKAAAREILEEVGINIENLRYLGKVNSYESYKPFPVRVFAATAINQDIKCNFEIIEAKWLTEQYIPEEYDSITD
;
A
#
# COMPACT_ATOMS: atom_id res chain seq x y z
N MET A 1 3.61 -14.31 46.80
CA MET A 1 3.23 -14.88 45.49
C MET A 1 2.04 -14.11 44.89
N SER A 2 2.12 -12.78 44.70
CA SER A 2 0.98 -11.97 44.24
C SER A 2 1.36 -10.91 43.16
N ASP A 3 2.54 -10.99 42.58
CA ASP A 3 3.01 -9.90 41.69
C ASP A 3 2.91 -10.23 40.17
N THR A 4 2.85 -11.48 39.77
CA THR A 4 2.80 -11.90 38.36
C THR A 4 1.43 -11.69 37.70
N SER A 5 0.35 -11.70 38.48
CA SER A 5 -1.03 -11.56 37.95
C SER A 5 -1.34 -10.10 37.53
N ASN A 6 -0.73 -9.12 38.15
CA ASN A 6 -0.95 -7.71 37.85
C ASN A 6 -0.16 -7.25 36.62
N GLN A 7 1.03 -7.79 36.39
CA GLN A 7 1.83 -7.48 35.19
C GLN A 7 1.16 -8.00 33.91
N HIS A 8 0.57 -9.20 33.93
CA HIS A 8 -0.17 -9.74 32.77
C HIS A 8 -1.40 -8.91 32.42
N LYS A 9 -2.17 -8.46 33.42
CA LYS A 9 -3.34 -7.60 33.19
C LYS A 9 -2.96 -6.24 32.58
N SER A 10 -1.87 -5.64 33.05
CA SER A 10 -1.34 -4.40 32.51
C SER A 10 -0.90 -4.52 31.05
N PHE A 11 -0.23 -5.61 30.69
CA PHE A 11 0.21 -5.86 29.33
C PHE A 11 -0.97 -6.04 28.36
N PHE A 12 -2.02 -6.79 28.76
CA PHE A 12 -3.23 -6.96 27.96
C PHE A 12 -3.99 -5.65 27.78
N LEU A 13 -4.04 -4.80 28.80
CA LEU A 13 -4.70 -3.49 28.73
C LEU A 13 -3.96 -2.55 27.76
N VAL A 14 -2.65 -2.47 27.84
CA VAL A 14 -1.81 -1.68 26.92
C VAL A 14 -1.96 -2.16 25.49
N ALA A 15 -1.94 -3.48 25.26
CA ALA A 15 -2.14 -4.05 23.93
C ALA A 15 -3.55 -3.77 23.37
N ALA A 16 -4.57 -3.78 24.24
CA ALA A 16 -5.95 -3.46 23.84
C ALA A 16 -6.10 -1.97 23.48
N ILE A 17 -5.51 -1.07 24.25
CA ILE A 17 -5.49 0.38 23.99
C ILE A 17 -4.75 0.66 22.68
N TYR A 18 -3.60 0.01 22.44
CA TYR A 18 -2.83 0.16 21.21
C TYR A 18 -3.63 -0.30 19.98
N ARG A 19 -4.32 -1.45 20.07
CA ARG A 19 -5.20 -1.95 18.99
C ARG A 19 -6.39 -1.01 18.75
N PHE A 20 -6.96 -0.44 19.80
CA PHE A 20 -8.05 0.51 19.70
C PHE A 20 -7.60 1.81 19.02
N LEU A 21 -6.45 2.36 19.45
CA LEU A 21 -5.86 3.55 18.83
C LEU A 21 -5.46 3.30 17.37
N ALA A 22 -4.87 2.14 17.06
CA ALA A 22 -4.54 1.76 15.69
C ALA A 22 -5.80 1.63 14.81
N ARG A 23 -6.90 1.07 15.34
CA ARG A 23 -8.20 1.03 14.65
C ARG A 23 -8.80 2.41 14.46
N MET A 24 -8.76 3.27 15.48
CA MET A 24 -9.24 4.65 15.40
C MET A 24 -8.45 5.45 14.37
N LEU A 25 -7.12 5.34 14.37
CA LEU A 25 -6.27 5.96 13.36
C LEU A 25 -6.59 5.43 11.96
N SER A 26 -6.75 4.11 11.79
CA SER A 26 -7.14 3.50 10.53
C SER A 26 -8.50 4.00 10.03
N LEU A 27 -9.49 4.15 10.92
CA LEU A 27 -10.80 4.71 10.58
C LEU A 27 -10.70 6.19 10.18
N ILE A 28 -9.93 7.00 10.90
CA ILE A 28 -9.71 8.43 10.58
C ILE A 28 -8.99 8.56 9.22
N PHE A 29 -7.98 7.71 8.96
CA PHE A 29 -7.32 7.66 7.66
C PHE A 29 -8.26 7.17 6.55
N SER A 30 -9.15 6.21 6.83
CA SER A 30 -10.13 5.70 5.87
C SER A 30 -11.20 6.73 5.48
N ILE A 31 -11.64 7.56 6.44
CA ILE A 31 -12.64 8.62 6.19
C ILE A 31 -12.07 9.76 5.34
N LYS A 32 -10.75 10.01 5.41
CA LYS A 32 -10.08 11.04 4.60
C LYS A 32 -9.66 10.57 3.20
N ARG A 33 -9.74 9.27 2.91
CA ARG A 33 -9.44 8.71 1.57
C ARG A 33 -10.65 8.88 0.67
N GLY A 34 -10.50 9.65 -0.40
CA GLY A 34 -11.49 9.70 -1.49
C GLY A 34 -11.73 8.30 -2.09
N LYS A 35 -12.80 8.17 -2.88
CA LYS A 35 -13.11 6.90 -3.59
C LYS A 35 -12.09 6.57 -4.67
N ASP A 36 -11.34 7.57 -5.16
CA ASP A 36 -10.31 7.42 -6.20
C ASP A 36 -9.00 6.88 -5.60
N ARG A 37 -8.34 6.01 -6.35
CA ARG A 37 -7.04 5.43 -5.99
C ARG A 37 -6.01 5.63 -7.08
N VAL A 38 -4.74 5.54 -6.70
CA VAL A 38 -3.59 5.46 -7.60
C VAL A 38 -2.88 4.14 -7.43
N ARG A 39 -2.32 3.62 -8.54
CA ARG A 39 -1.38 2.49 -8.56
C ARG A 39 -0.19 2.89 -9.41
N VAL A 40 0.99 2.44 -9.03
CA VAL A 40 2.23 2.83 -9.70
C VAL A 40 3.02 1.60 -10.13
N LEU A 41 3.22 1.46 -11.43
CA LEU A 41 4.14 0.51 -12.02
C LEU A 41 5.55 1.09 -11.93
N ILE A 42 6.33 0.60 -10.96
CA ILE A 42 7.66 1.14 -10.65
C ILE A 42 8.72 0.22 -11.24
N TYR A 43 9.58 0.80 -12.07
CA TYR A 43 10.73 0.12 -12.62
C TYR A 43 11.99 0.45 -11.81
N SER A 44 12.78 -0.57 -11.54
CA SER A 44 14.17 -0.41 -11.08
C SER A 44 15.09 -0.08 -12.25
N ASN A 45 16.30 0.39 -11.95
CA ASN A 45 17.30 0.69 -12.97
C ASN A 45 17.74 -0.53 -13.81
N ASP A 46 17.59 -1.73 -13.27
CA ASP A 46 17.87 -3.01 -13.94
C ASP A 46 16.60 -3.66 -14.57
N GLY A 47 15.51 -2.88 -14.72
CA GLY A 47 14.31 -3.29 -15.45
C GLY A 47 13.35 -4.21 -14.69
N LYS A 48 13.52 -4.37 -13.37
CA LYS A 48 12.57 -5.12 -12.54
C LYS A 48 11.38 -4.26 -12.16
N VAL A 49 10.26 -4.89 -11.84
CA VAL A 49 9.02 -4.28 -11.39
C VAL A 49 8.83 -4.51 -9.89
N LEU A 50 8.41 -3.49 -9.17
CA LEU A 50 8.07 -3.60 -7.76
C LEU A 50 6.63 -4.07 -7.58
N LEU A 51 6.46 -5.19 -6.88
CA LEU A 51 5.18 -5.67 -6.39
C LEU A 51 5.14 -5.71 -4.86
N VAL A 52 3.95 -5.54 -4.30
CA VAL A 52 3.70 -5.54 -2.86
C VAL A 52 2.56 -6.48 -2.49
N LYS A 53 2.59 -7.00 -1.26
CA LYS A 53 1.47 -7.69 -0.61
C LYS A 53 0.97 -6.86 0.56
N GLY A 54 -0.28 -6.43 0.51
CA GLY A 54 -0.90 -5.65 1.58
C GLY A 54 -1.40 -6.54 2.73
N ARG A 55 -1.26 -6.08 3.96
CA ARG A 55 -1.74 -6.76 5.18
C ARG A 55 -3.26 -6.90 5.22
N PHE A 56 -3.96 -5.92 4.69
CA PHE A 56 -5.43 -5.83 4.72
C PHE A 56 -6.08 -6.18 3.39
N SER A 57 -5.28 -6.52 2.37
CA SER A 57 -5.74 -7.07 1.11
C SER A 57 -5.89 -8.60 1.21
N ARG A 58 -6.32 -9.24 0.12
CA ARG A 58 -6.39 -10.71 0.03
C ARG A 58 -5.01 -11.38 0.00
N GLN A 59 -3.94 -10.65 0.37
CA GLN A 59 -2.55 -11.09 0.34
C GLN A 59 -2.03 -11.46 -1.07
N GLN A 60 -2.69 -10.94 -2.10
CA GLN A 60 -2.25 -11.07 -3.47
C GLN A 60 -1.17 -10.03 -3.78
N TRP A 61 -0.32 -10.34 -4.75
CA TRP A 61 0.64 -9.40 -5.29
C TRP A 61 -0.07 -8.31 -6.07
N ALA A 62 0.29 -7.07 -5.84
CA ALA A 62 -0.32 -5.91 -6.47
C ALA A 62 0.70 -4.80 -6.73
N LEU A 63 0.37 -3.88 -7.61
CA LEU A 63 1.12 -2.63 -7.73
C LEU A 63 0.97 -1.81 -6.45
N PRO A 64 2.05 -1.19 -5.93
CA PRO A 64 1.97 -0.30 -4.80
C PRO A 64 1.14 0.96 -5.12
N GLY A 65 0.56 1.56 -4.09
CA GLY A 65 -0.24 2.76 -4.20
C GLY A 65 -1.50 2.69 -3.34
N GLY A 66 -2.24 3.80 -3.25
CA GLY A 66 -3.34 3.90 -2.30
C GLY A 66 -4.34 4.98 -2.62
N GLY A 67 -5.00 5.49 -1.58
CA GLY A 67 -6.07 6.49 -1.70
C GLY A 67 -5.56 7.90 -1.87
N ILE A 68 -6.35 8.74 -2.54
CA ILE A 68 -6.07 10.15 -2.76
C ILE A 68 -6.63 10.94 -1.58
N ARG A 69 -5.88 11.90 -1.05
CA ARG A 69 -6.32 12.80 0.01
C ARG A 69 -7.15 13.95 -0.57
N HIS A 70 -7.95 14.59 0.27
CA HIS A 70 -8.69 15.79 -0.15
C HIS A 70 -7.73 16.88 -0.64
N ASN A 71 -8.03 17.47 -1.81
CA ASN A 71 -7.21 18.48 -2.48
C ASN A 71 -5.77 18.03 -2.87
N GLU A 72 -5.54 16.73 -3.00
CA GLU A 72 -4.28 16.17 -3.46
C GLU A 72 -4.35 15.83 -4.96
N SER A 73 -3.32 16.19 -5.74
CA SER A 73 -3.24 15.72 -7.12
C SER A 73 -2.87 14.23 -7.17
N TYR A 74 -3.22 13.57 -8.28
CA TYR A 74 -2.93 12.13 -8.46
C TYR A 74 -1.43 11.83 -8.45
N GLU A 75 -0.62 12.72 -9.00
CA GLU A 75 0.84 12.61 -9.03
C GLU A 75 1.43 12.72 -7.62
N LYS A 76 0.94 13.67 -6.83
CA LYS A 76 1.36 13.82 -5.42
C LYS A 76 0.93 12.60 -4.59
N ALA A 77 -0.29 12.11 -4.80
CA ALA A 77 -0.78 10.91 -4.14
C ALA A 77 0.08 9.68 -4.51
N ALA A 78 0.44 9.51 -5.78
CA ALA A 78 1.30 8.44 -6.24
C ALA A 78 2.68 8.48 -5.53
N ALA A 79 3.37 9.61 -5.57
CA ALA A 79 4.68 9.75 -4.94
C ALA A 79 4.61 9.55 -3.42
N ARG A 80 3.59 10.11 -2.76
CA ARG A 80 3.39 9.96 -1.31
C ARG A 80 3.13 8.51 -0.90
N GLU A 81 2.21 7.82 -1.59
CA GLU A 81 1.87 6.43 -1.25
C GLU A 81 3.09 5.51 -1.41
N ILE A 82 3.89 5.66 -2.47
CA ILE A 82 5.09 4.86 -2.67
C ILE A 82 6.11 5.11 -1.57
N LEU A 83 6.32 6.37 -1.19
CA LEU A 83 7.23 6.70 -0.09
C LEU A 83 6.71 6.16 1.26
N GLU A 84 5.40 6.27 1.53
CA GLU A 84 4.77 5.79 2.76
C GLU A 84 4.76 4.25 2.84
N GLU A 85 4.47 3.54 1.75
CA GLU A 85 4.34 2.07 1.74
C GLU A 85 5.68 1.34 1.75
N VAL A 86 6.63 1.80 0.93
CA VAL A 86 7.88 1.06 0.65
C VAL A 86 9.17 1.87 0.78
N GLY A 87 9.09 3.14 1.18
CA GLY A 87 10.26 4.00 1.42
C GLY A 87 11.04 4.39 0.16
N ILE A 88 10.45 4.26 -1.03
CA ILE A 88 11.10 4.52 -2.30
C ILE A 88 10.71 5.89 -2.82
N ASN A 89 11.68 6.67 -3.27
CA ASN A 89 11.46 7.87 -4.05
C ASN A 89 11.40 7.50 -5.53
N ILE A 90 10.48 8.13 -6.26
CA ILE A 90 10.24 7.88 -7.69
C ILE A 90 10.44 9.13 -8.52
N GLU A 91 10.82 8.94 -9.76
CA GLU A 91 10.95 9.98 -10.79
C GLU A 91 10.31 9.54 -12.10
N ASN A 92 10.29 10.42 -13.08
CA ASN A 92 9.73 10.16 -14.41
C ASN A 92 8.28 9.65 -14.37
N LEU A 93 7.47 10.16 -13.43
CA LEU A 93 6.09 9.76 -13.24
C LEU A 93 5.25 10.08 -14.48
N ARG A 94 4.68 9.06 -15.09
CA ARG A 94 3.88 9.15 -16.32
C ARG A 94 2.52 8.48 -16.14
N TYR A 95 1.46 9.20 -16.43
CA TYR A 95 0.10 8.66 -16.41
C TYR A 95 -0.09 7.65 -17.56
N LEU A 96 -0.59 6.45 -17.24
CA LEU A 96 -0.87 5.37 -18.19
C LEU A 96 -2.34 5.27 -18.56
N GLY A 97 -3.23 5.52 -17.60
CA GLY A 97 -4.66 5.39 -17.84
C GLY A 97 -5.48 5.27 -16.56
N LYS A 98 -6.79 5.11 -16.77
CA LYS A 98 -7.77 4.88 -15.70
C LYS A 98 -8.45 3.54 -15.94
N VAL A 99 -8.53 2.73 -14.89
CA VAL A 99 -9.21 1.44 -14.87
C VAL A 99 -10.22 1.41 -13.72
N ASN A 100 -11.15 0.49 -13.75
CA ASN A 100 -12.04 0.22 -12.63
C ASN A 100 -11.54 -1.01 -11.88
N SER A 101 -11.32 -0.88 -10.58
CA SER A 101 -11.00 -2.02 -9.72
C SER A 101 -12.28 -2.67 -9.21
N TYR A 102 -12.30 -3.99 -9.17
CA TYR A 102 -13.40 -4.81 -8.68
C TYR A 102 -13.08 -5.48 -7.32
N GLU A 103 -12.11 -4.95 -6.57
CA GLU A 103 -11.75 -5.47 -5.24
C GLU A 103 -12.91 -5.45 -4.24
N SER A 104 -13.98 -4.77 -4.54
CA SER A 104 -15.20 -4.70 -3.72
C SER A 104 -16.46 -4.82 -4.58
N TYR A 105 -17.63 -5.03 -3.93
CA TYR A 105 -18.94 -5.11 -4.60
C TYR A 105 -19.30 -3.89 -5.47
N LYS A 106 -18.59 -2.77 -5.30
CA LYS A 106 -18.77 -1.58 -6.13
C LYS A 106 -17.42 -1.23 -6.77
N PRO A 107 -17.37 -1.15 -8.12
CA PRO A 107 -16.16 -0.73 -8.80
C PRO A 107 -15.79 0.70 -8.39
N PHE A 108 -14.50 0.94 -8.23
CA PHE A 108 -13.98 2.28 -7.98
C PHE A 108 -12.85 2.60 -8.96
N PRO A 109 -12.71 3.87 -9.34
CA PRO A 109 -11.70 4.28 -10.30
C PRO A 109 -10.30 4.22 -9.71
N VAL A 110 -9.37 3.62 -10.47
CA VAL A 110 -7.94 3.57 -10.17
C VAL A 110 -7.19 4.23 -11.31
N ARG A 111 -6.33 5.18 -10.99
CA ARG A 111 -5.41 5.79 -11.95
C ARG A 111 -4.07 5.11 -11.87
N VAL A 112 -3.59 4.64 -13.00
CA VAL A 112 -2.34 3.92 -13.12
C VAL A 112 -1.26 4.83 -13.67
N PHE A 113 -0.11 4.82 -13.03
CA PHE A 113 1.10 5.55 -13.43
C PHE A 113 2.25 4.58 -13.64
N ALA A 114 3.22 4.97 -14.46
CA ALA A 114 4.54 4.36 -14.50
C ALA A 114 5.57 5.33 -13.92
N ALA A 115 6.59 4.81 -13.26
CA ALA A 115 7.68 5.60 -12.70
C ALA A 115 8.98 4.80 -12.64
N THR A 116 10.10 5.50 -12.44
CA THR A 116 11.41 4.90 -12.17
C THR A 116 11.77 5.11 -10.71
N ALA A 117 12.33 4.10 -10.06
CA ALA A 117 12.82 4.19 -8.69
C ALA A 117 14.16 4.95 -8.66
N ILE A 118 14.27 5.97 -7.79
CA ILE A 118 15.54 6.67 -7.53
C ILE A 118 16.44 5.82 -6.63
N ASN A 119 15.84 5.09 -5.68
CA ASN A 119 16.52 4.17 -4.78
C ASN A 119 15.77 2.83 -4.78
N GLN A 120 16.47 1.74 -4.48
CA GLN A 120 15.89 0.40 -4.52
C GLN A 120 15.77 -0.27 -3.14
N ASP A 121 16.16 0.44 -2.08
CA ASP A 121 16.09 -0.05 -0.71
C ASP A 121 14.66 -0.03 -0.20
N ILE A 122 14.04 -1.20 -0.13
CA ILE A 122 12.66 -1.36 0.30
C ILE A 122 12.57 -1.25 1.83
N LYS A 123 11.71 -0.36 2.31
CA LYS A 123 11.37 -0.20 3.73
C LYS A 123 9.85 -0.24 3.88
N CYS A 124 9.31 -1.44 4.03
CA CYS A 124 7.87 -1.64 4.19
C CYS A 124 7.34 -0.98 5.47
N ASN A 125 6.21 -0.30 5.35
CA ASN A 125 5.44 0.15 6.51
C ASN A 125 4.58 -0.98 7.10
N PHE A 126 3.74 -0.65 8.09
CA PHE A 126 2.85 -1.64 8.71
C PHE A 126 1.78 -2.21 7.75
N GLU A 127 1.40 -1.49 6.71
CA GLU A 127 0.36 -1.92 5.76
C GLU A 127 0.88 -2.96 4.76
N ILE A 128 2.20 -3.02 4.53
CA ILE A 128 2.84 -3.92 3.57
C ILE A 128 3.50 -5.09 4.30
N ILE A 129 3.08 -6.32 3.98
CA ILE A 129 3.66 -7.55 4.54
C ILE A 129 4.96 -7.91 3.82
N GLU A 130 4.98 -7.74 2.51
CA GLU A 130 6.07 -8.14 1.64
C GLU A 130 6.14 -7.24 0.42
N ALA A 131 7.35 -6.89 -0.01
CA ALA A 131 7.59 -6.18 -1.26
C ALA A 131 8.81 -6.77 -1.96
N LYS A 132 8.74 -6.93 -3.28
CA LYS A 132 9.79 -7.55 -4.09
C LYS A 132 9.98 -6.86 -5.43
N TRP A 133 11.22 -6.76 -5.85
CA TRP A 133 11.61 -6.50 -7.23
C TRP A 133 11.58 -7.81 -8.02
N LEU A 134 10.72 -7.90 -9.02
CA LEU A 134 10.55 -9.09 -9.85
C LEU A 134 10.84 -8.77 -11.31
N THR A 135 11.50 -9.68 -12.01
CA THR A 135 11.60 -9.61 -13.47
C THR A 135 10.24 -10.01 -14.07
N GLU A 136 9.89 -9.46 -15.23
CA GLU A 136 8.58 -9.64 -15.85
C GLU A 136 8.16 -11.12 -15.99
N GLN A 137 9.11 -12.00 -16.29
CA GLN A 137 8.89 -13.45 -16.40
C GLN A 137 8.56 -14.17 -15.08
N TYR A 138 8.75 -13.51 -13.93
CA TYR A 138 8.48 -14.06 -12.60
C TYR A 138 7.32 -13.34 -11.89
N ILE A 139 6.53 -12.55 -12.62
CA ILE A 139 5.30 -11.96 -12.07
C ILE A 139 4.34 -13.13 -11.79
N PRO A 140 3.89 -13.31 -10.52
CA PRO A 140 3.00 -14.42 -10.17
C PRO A 140 1.69 -14.37 -10.98
N GLU A 141 1.20 -15.55 -11.42
CA GLU A 141 -0.09 -15.66 -12.11
C GLU A 141 -1.28 -15.22 -11.22
N GLU A 142 -1.10 -15.23 -9.89
CA GLU A 142 -2.05 -14.70 -8.92
C GLU A 142 -1.99 -13.15 -8.79
N TYR A 143 -1.45 -12.48 -9.78
CA TYR A 143 -1.55 -11.04 -9.88
C TYR A 143 -3.02 -10.65 -10.00
N ASP A 144 -3.49 -9.77 -9.13
CA ASP A 144 -4.87 -9.25 -9.18
C ASP A 144 -5.04 -8.52 -10.51
N SER A 145 -5.54 -9.25 -11.50
CA SER A 145 -5.63 -8.77 -12.86
C SER A 145 -6.57 -7.57 -12.88
N ILE A 146 -5.99 -6.43 -13.20
CA ILE A 146 -6.74 -5.32 -13.76
C ILE A 146 -7.14 -5.79 -15.16
N THR A 147 -8.09 -6.73 -15.23
CA THR A 147 -8.52 -7.30 -16.50
C THR A 147 -9.95 -6.91 -16.79
N ASP A 148 -10.10 -6.32 -17.95
CA ASP A 148 -11.24 -6.06 -18.85
C ASP A 148 -12.34 -5.15 -18.31
#